data_7f2ee55981d7811983c1356a65f220b1
#
_entry.id   7f2ee55981d7811983c1356a65f220b1
#
_cell.length_a   1.000
_cell.length_b   1.000
_cell.length_c   1.000
_cell.angle_alpha   90.00
_cell.angle_beta   90.00
_cell.angle_gamma   90.00
#
_symmetry.space_group_name_H-M   'P 1'
#
loop_
_entity.id
_entity.type
_entity.pdbx_description
1 polymer ?
#
loop_
_entity_poly.entity_id
_entity_poly.type
_entity_poly.pdbx_seq_one_letter_code
_entity_poly.pdbx_strand_id
1 'polypeptide(L)'
;LRNQEIPFKIINEDGDDLSLEATFYVDGVAINGNIFISETVGEFQVYGVYTDNGVIVTTNTEVFRVIVPKRKVVLEDYTGTWCGFCPIITAAIEEVHALTNDIAIVAIHETGSGDLDLLNFPQVDELREVFGVTGYPTGTINRTTNWLATYNPEDVLLMACTDTNLAIAINSELSDTNELVVEVEVVYEDGSMSGDKLVVYLLESGV
;
A
#
# COMPACT_ATOMS: atom_id res chain seq x y z
N LEU A 1 -5.64 9.75 -7.31
CA LEU A 1 -6.31 8.69 -8.09
C LEU A 1 -7.22 9.30 -9.14
N ARG A 2 -7.70 8.46 -10.05
CA ARG A 2 -8.80 8.82 -10.97
C ARG A 2 -10.02 9.26 -10.15
N ASN A 3 -10.76 10.27 -10.66
CA ASN A 3 -11.95 10.85 -10.03
C ASN A 3 -11.72 11.51 -8.66
N GLN A 4 -10.49 11.62 -8.19
CA GLN A 4 -10.16 12.29 -6.94
C GLN A 4 -9.74 13.74 -7.15
N GLU A 5 -10.02 14.58 -6.17
CA GLU A 5 -9.53 15.94 -6.12
C GLU A 5 -8.01 15.96 -5.92
N ILE A 6 -7.33 16.67 -6.80
CA ILE A 6 -5.89 16.89 -6.75
C ILE A 6 -5.68 18.38 -6.50
N PRO A 7 -5.42 18.79 -5.26
CA PRO A 7 -5.20 20.20 -4.93
C PRO A 7 -3.77 20.62 -5.32
N PHE A 8 -3.64 21.71 -6.05
CA PHE A 8 -2.36 22.35 -6.32
C PHE A 8 -2.10 23.47 -5.35
N LYS A 9 -0.84 23.67 -4.95
CA LYS A 9 -0.41 24.72 -4.05
C LYS A 9 0.76 25.49 -4.61
N ILE A 10 0.76 26.80 -4.35
CA ILE A 10 1.90 27.67 -4.55
C ILE A 10 2.19 28.34 -3.22
N ILE A 11 3.39 28.06 -2.70
CA ILE A 11 3.90 28.70 -1.49
C ILE A 11 5.08 29.57 -1.91
N ASN A 12 5.07 30.86 -1.54
CA ASN A 12 6.18 31.76 -1.82
C ASN A 12 7.36 31.54 -0.84
N GLU A 13 8.47 32.27 -1.05
CA GLU A 13 9.66 32.16 -0.21
C GLU A 13 9.41 32.61 1.25
N ASP A 14 8.40 33.45 1.48
CA ASP A 14 8.00 33.93 2.80
C ASP A 14 7.08 32.93 3.53
N GLY A 15 6.61 31.86 2.85
CA GLY A 15 5.72 30.83 3.36
C GLY A 15 4.24 31.13 3.17
N ASP A 16 3.87 32.18 2.43
CA ASP A 16 2.48 32.50 2.15
C ASP A 16 1.89 31.57 1.08
N ASP A 17 0.64 31.17 1.28
CA ASP A 17 -0.11 30.37 0.33
C ASP A 17 -0.83 31.26 -0.69
N LEU A 18 -0.33 31.26 -1.93
CA LEU A 18 -0.87 32.00 -3.05
C LEU A 18 -1.78 31.19 -3.97
N SER A 19 -2.15 29.97 -3.56
CA SER A 19 -2.87 29.01 -4.40
C SER A 19 -4.22 29.50 -4.89
N LEU A 20 -4.94 30.29 -4.09
CA LEU A 20 -6.24 30.87 -4.46
C LEU A 20 -6.14 32.10 -5.35
N GLU A 21 -4.98 32.77 -5.42
CA GLU A 21 -4.71 33.95 -6.23
C GLU A 21 -4.09 33.58 -7.58
N ALA A 22 -3.61 32.32 -7.70
CA ALA A 22 -2.97 31.81 -8.89
C ALA A 22 -3.98 31.26 -9.89
N THR A 23 -3.63 31.28 -11.17
CA THR A 23 -4.27 30.51 -12.21
C THR A 23 -3.41 29.29 -12.51
N PHE A 24 -3.95 28.08 -12.32
CA PHE A 24 -3.27 26.85 -12.67
C PHE A 24 -3.62 26.40 -14.08
N TYR A 25 -2.62 25.82 -14.75
CA TYR A 25 -2.75 25.24 -16.08
C TYR A 25 -2.35 23.79 -16.04
N VAL A 26 -3.22 22.91 -16.55
CA VAL A 26 -2.94 21.49 -16.74
C VAL A 26 -2.89 21.20 -18.24
N ASP A 27 -1.78 20.66 -18.73
CA ASP A 27 -1.48 20.44 -20.15
C ASP A 27 -1.73 21.72 -21.00
N GLY A 28 -1.40 22.88 -20.43
CA GLY A 28 -1.57 24.19 -21.07
C GLY A 28 -3.00 24.73 -21.06
N VAL A 29 -3.96 24.04 -20.43
CA VAL A 29 -5.35 24.51 -20.30
C VAL A 29 -5.58 25.03 -18.88
N ALA A 30 -6.08 26.27 -18.77
CA ALA A 30 -6.41 26.87 -17.48
C ALA A 30 -7.55 26.10 -16.80
N ILE A 31 -7.37 25.80 -15.52
CA ILE A 31 -8.41 25.20 -14.68
C ILE A 31 -9.08 26.27 -13.80
N ASN A 32 -10.28 25.97 -13.31
CA ASN A 32 -10.98 26.86 -12.41
C ASN A 32 -10.60 26.56 -10.96
N GLY A 33 -9.96 27.51 -10.29
CA GLY A 33 -9.42 27.33 -8.94
C GLY A 33 -8.13 26.52 -8.94
N ASN A 34 -7.87 25.83 -7.83
CA ASN A 34 -6.64 25.09 -7.60
C ASN A 34 -6.84 23.57 -7.46
N ILE A 35 -8.02 23.05 -7.83
CA ILE A 35 -8.37 21.63 -7.75
C ILE A 35 -8.54 21.09 -9.17
N PHE A 36 -7.85 19.99 -9.47
CA PHE A 36 -7.99 19.25 -10.71
C PHE A 36 -8.61 17.88 -10.44
N ILE A 37 -9.51 17.43 -11.32
CA ILE A 37 -10.12 16.11 -11.29
C ILE A 37 -10.04 15.53 -12.71
N SER A 38 -9.67 14.26 -12.85
CA SER A 38 -9.64 13.58 -14.15
C SER A 38 -10.25 12.20 -14.07
N GLU A 39 -11.10 11.87 -15.04
CA GLU A 39 -11.57 10.52 -15.30
C GLU A 39 -10.55 9.73 -16.14
N THR A 40 -9.63 10.43 -16.78
CA THR A 40 -8.60 9.83 -17.63
C THR A 40 -7.33 9.58 -16.84
N VAL A 41 -6.82 8.35 -16.92
CA VAL A 41 -5.51 8.01 -16.38
C VAL A 41 -4.41 8.47 -17.32
N GLY A 42 -3.28 8.89 -16.76
CA GLY A 42 -2.16 9.36 -17.55
C GLY A 42 -1.21 10.26 -16.78
N GLU A 43 -0.25 10.78 -17.50
CA GLU A 43 0.70 11.77 -17.01
C GLU A 43 0.24 13.15 -17.50
N PHE A 44 0.26 14.11 -16.60
CA PHE A 44 -0.18 15.48 -16.82
C PHE A 44 0.91 16.45 -16.38
N GLN A 45 0.97 17.60 -17.03
CA GLN A 45 1.87 18.68 -16.66
C GLN A 45 1.07 19.81 -16.00
N VAL A 46 1.58 20.38 -14.91
CA VAL A 46 0.96 21.51 -14.22
C VAL A 46 1.96 22.64 -14.01
N TYR A 47 1.50 23.85 -14.19
CA TYR A 47 2.19 25.07 -13.74
C TYR A 47 1.17 26.11 -13.28
N GLY A 48 1.62 27.02 -12.44
CA GLY A 48 0.79 28.13 -11.95
C GLY A 48 1.30 29.48 -12.41
N VAL A 49 0.39 30.39 -12.60
CA VAL A 49 0.68 31.80 -12.91
C VAL A 49 0.03 32.69 -11.84
N TYR A 50 0.79 33.53 -11.21
CA TYR A 50 0.31 34.45 -10.18
C TYR A 50 0.97 35.82 -10.32
N THR A 51 0.48 36.81 -9.58
CA THR A 51 1.08 38.16 -9.57
C THR A 51 1.74 38.39 -8.22
N ASP A 52 3.02 38.66 -8.25
CA ASP A 52 3.80 39.05 -7.08
C ASP A 52 4.28 40.50 -7.24
N ASN A 53 3.90 41.36 -6.28
CA ASN A 53 4.27 42.77 -6.29
C ASN A 53 4.03 43.49 -7.64
N GLY A 54 2.96 43.12 -8.35
CA GLY A 54 2.61 43.67 -9.66
C GLY A 54 3.37 43.04 -10.84
N VAL A 55 4.18 42.00 -10.60
CA VAL A 55 4.91 41.26 -11.63
C VAL A 55 4.24 39.89 -11.83
N ILE A 56 4.00 39.52 -13.09
CA ILE A 56 3.49 38.19 -13.41
C ILE A 56 4.62 37.19 -13.30
N VAL A 57 4.40 36.17 -12.48
CA VAL A 57 5.33 35.04 -12.23
C VAL A 57 4.70 33.76 -12.72
N THR A 58 5.48 32.95 -13.40
CA THR A 58 5.10 31.56 -13.80
C THR A 58 5.99 30.60 -13.08
N THR A 59 5.41 29.57 -12.43
CA THR A 59 6.16 28.52 -11.75
C THR A 59 6.88 27.60 -12.77
N ASN A 60 7.78 26.78 -12.28
CA ASN A 60 8.25 25.63 -13.05
C ASN A 60 7.06 24.72 -13.38
N THR A 61 7.21 23.95 -14.46
CA THR A 61 6.25 22.89 -14.79
C THR A 61 6.59 21.65 -14.01
N GLU A 62 5.59 21.12 -13.30
CA GLU A 62 5.67 19.88 -12.56
C GLU A 62 4.85 18.79 -13.28
N VAL A 63 5.26 17.53 -13.10
CA VAL A 63 4.59 16.36 -13.68
C VAL A 63 3.91 15.58 -12.58
N PHE A 64 2.65 15.23 -12.78
CA PHE A 64 1.91 14.34 -11.89
C PHE A 64 1.16 13.26 -12.66
N ARG A 65 0.73 12.21 -11.97
CA ARG A 65 0.04 11.08 -12.59
C ARG A 65 -1.32 10.85 -11.97
N VAL A 66 -2.30 10.63 -12.84
CA VAL A 66 -3.61 10.08 -12.46
C VAL A 66 -3.58 8.59 -12.75
N ILE A 67 -3.86 7.78 -11.75
CA ILE A 67 -3.75 6.30 -11.84
C ILE A 67 -5.01 5.63 -11.33
N VAL A 68 -5.23 4.39 -11.80
CA VAL A 68 -6.04 3.38 -11.12
C VAL A 68 -5.08 2.52 -10.30
N PRO A 69 -5.26 2.41 -9.00
CA PRO A 69 -4.35 1.62 -8.18
C PRO A 69 -4.46 0.13 -8.51
N LYS A 70 -3.34 -0.57 -8.34
CA LYS A 70 -3.27 -2.02 -8.54
C LYS A 70 -3.21 -2.72 -7.19
N ARG A 71 -3.91 -3.84 -7.08
CA ARG A 71 -3.93 -4.65 -5.88
C ARG A 71 -2.59 -5.33 -5.66
N LYS A 72 -2.06 -5.21 -4.46
CA LYS A 72 -1.07 -6.13 -3.91
C LYS A 72 -1.76 -7.18 -3.07
N VAL A 73 -1.35 -8.42 -3.24
CA VAL A 73 -1.89 -9.56 -2.48
C VAL A 73 -1.05 -9.75 -1.22
N VAL A 74 -1.69 -9.92 -0.08
CA VAL A 74 -1.03 -10.34 1.15
C VAL A 74 -1.12 -11.85 1.26
N LEU A 75 0.04 -12.52 1.31
CA LEU A 75 0.16 -13.93 1.63
C LEU A 75 0.61 -14.08 3.08
N GLU A 76 -0.23 -14.65 3.92
CA GLU A 76 0.16 -15.03 5.28
C GLU A 76 0.46 -16.53 5.30
N ASP A 77 1.64 -16.88 5.77
CA ASP A 77 2.11 -18.24 5.99
C ASP A 77 2.18 -18.52 7.50
N TYR A 78 1.22 -19.27 8.00
CA TYR A 78 1.24 -19.79 9.38
C TYR A 78 2.19 -20.97 9.42
N THR A 79 3.32 -20.80 10.13
CA THR A 79 4.48 -21.66 10.04
C THR A 79 5.19 -21.85 11.39
N GLY A 80 6.28 -22.59 11.39
CA GLY A 80 7.17 -22.74 12.53
C GLY A 80 8.45 -23.47 12.13
N THR A 81 9.56 -23.14 12.78
CA THR A 81 10.88 -23.77 12.50
C THR A 81 10.90 -25.27 12.75
N TRP A 82 10.00 -25.78 13.58
CA TRP A 82 9.78 -27.18 13.89
C TRP A 82 8.91 -27.92 12.84
N CYS A 83 8.26 -27.19 11.93
CA CYS A 83 7.25 -27.74 11.04
C CYS A 83 7.89 -28.44 9.83
N GLY A 84 7.90 -29.77 9.83
CA GLY A 84 8.51 -30.57 8.76
C GLY A 84 7.81 -30.48 7.38
N PHE A 85 6.56 -29.99 7.31
CA PHE A 85 5.80 -29.84 6.07
C PHE A 85 5.78 -28.38 5.55
N CYS A 86 6.16 -27.41 6.38
CA CYS A 86 6.12 -26.00 6.02
C CYS A 86 7.03 -25.62 4.83
N PRO A 87 8.15 -26.30 4.53
CA PRO A 87 8.91 -26.02 3.32
C PRO A 87 8.12 -26.14 2.01
N ILE A 88 6.98 -26.83 2.00
CA ILE A 88 6.14 -27.00 0.81
C ILE A 88 5.47 -25.64 0.45
N ILE A 89 4.90 -24.96 1.44
CA ILE A 89 4.29 -23.64 1.20
C ILE A 89 5.36 -22.58 0.92
N THR A 90 6.51 -22.66 1.60
CA THR A 90 7.63 -21.74 1.35
C THR A 90 8.08 -21.81 -0.10
N ALA A 91 8.24 -23.04 -0.66
CA ALA A 91 8.60 -23.20 -2.08
C ALA A 91 7.53 -22.60 -3.03
N ALA A 92 6.26 -22.77 -2.70
CA ALA A 92 5.18 -22.18 -3.50
C ALA A 92 5.16 -20.63 -3.40
N ILE A 93 5.47 -20.06 -2.24
CA ILE A 93 5.63 -18.61 -2.04
C ILE A 93 6.79 -18.07 -2.90
N GLU A 94 7.93 -18.78 -2.92
CA GLU A 94 9.07 -18.41 -3.76
C GLU A 94 8.70 -18.45 -5.25
N GLU A 95 7.91 -19.43 -5.68
CA GLU A 95 7.41 -19.51 -7.05
C GLU A 95 6.51 -18.32 -7.40
N VAL A 96 5.57 -17.95 -6.53
CA VAL A 96 4.73 -16.75 -6.70
C VAL A 96 5.59 -15.50 -6.78
N HIS A 97 6.57 -15.36 -5.88
CA HIS A 97 7.46 -14.19 -5.84
C HIS A 97 8.33 -14.06 -7.09
N ALA A 98 8.69 -15.18 -7.73
CA ALA A 98 9.41 -15.17 -9.00
C ALA A 98 8.54 -14.70 -10.18
N LEU A 99 7.20 -14.76 -10.05
CA LEU A 99 6.26 -14.44 -11.12
C LEU A 99 5.64 -13.04 -10.98
N THR A 100 5.61 -12.47 -9.77
CA THR A 100 5.05 -11.13 -9.53
C THR A 100 5.69 -10.42 -8.34
N ASN A 101 5.76 -9.08 -8.43
CA ASN A 101 6.12 -8.20 -7.31
C ASN A 101 4.88 -7.61 -6.60
N ASP A 102 3.67 -7.96 -7.03
CA ASP A 102 2.43 -7.43 -6.48
C ASP A 102 1.91 -8.30 -5.32
N ILE A 103 2.85 -8.75 -4.48
CA ILE A 103 2.59 -9.51 -3.25
C ILE A 103 3.34 -8.90 -2.07
N ALA A 104 2.79 -9.14 -0.88
CA ALA A 104 3.45 -8.94 0.40
C ALA A 104 3.35 -10.24 1.20
N ILE A 105 4.48 -10.74 1.69
CA ILE A 105 4.57 -12.04 2.37
C ILE A 105 4.74 -11.77 3.86
N VAL A 106 3.97 -12.48 4.68
CA VAL A 106 4.00 -12.42 6.15
C VAL A 106 4.10 -13.84 6.68
N ALA A 107 5.27 -14.25 7.17
CA ALA A 107 5.41 -15.50 7.90
C ALA A 107 5.00 -15.28 9.37
N ILE A 108 4.06 -16.07 9.85
CA ILE A 108 3.53 -16.01 11.22
C ILE A 108 3.95 -17.28 11.92
N HIS A 109 4.98 -17.15 12.75
CA HIS A 109 5.58 -18.26 13.45
C HIS A 109 4.86 -18.58 14.76
N GLU A 110 4.72 -19.89 15.04
CA GLU A 110 4.23 -20.40 16.30
C GLU A 110 5.25 -21.36 16.94
N THR A 111 5.34 -21.33 18.26
CA THR A 111 6.04 -22.33 19.03
C THR A 111 5.25 -23.64 19.02
N GLY A 112 5.86 -24.71 18.53
CA GLY A 112 5.27 -26.05 18.56
C GLY A 112 5.16 -26.63 19.97
N SER A 113 4.42 -27.73 20.10
CA SER A 113 4.31 -28.42 21.39
C SER A 113 5.65 -29.08 21.78
N GLY A 114 6.44 -28.36 22.57
CA GLY A 114 7.75 -28.84 23.06
C GLY A 114 8.97 -28.32 22.31
N ASP A 115 8.78 -27.62 21.19
CA ASP A 115 9.85 -27.00 20.41
C ASP A 115 9.73 -25.47 20.44
N LEU A 116 10.82 -24.84 20.84
CA LEU A 116 10.88 -23.37 20.88
C LEU A 116 11.14 -22.83 19.48
N ASP A 117 10.24 -21.99 19.00
CA ASP A 117 10.47 -21.15 17.81
C ASP A 117 10.89 -19.75 18.25
N LEU A 118 12.11 -19.34 17.91
CA LEU A 118 12.66 -18.05 18.29
C LEU A 118 11.98 -16.89 17.55
N LEU A 119 11.28 -17.18 16.44
CA LEU A 119 10.53 -16.21 15.64
C LEU A 119 9.05 -16.17 16.04
N ASN A 120 8.66 -16.88 17.10
CA ASN A 120 7.28 -16.99 17.53
C ASN A 120 6.59 -15.64 17.68
N PHE A 121 5.43 -15.50 17.04
CA PHE A 121 4.56 -14.35 17.21
C PHE A 121 3.65 -14.55 18.43
N PRO A 122 3.77 -13.75 19.50
CA PRO A 122 3.08 -14.00 20.77
C PRO A 122 1.55 -14.03 20.68
N GLN A 123 0.96 -13.35 19.69
CA GLN A 123 -0.50 -13.28 19.47
C GLN A 123 -0.99 -14.25 18.39
N VAL A 124 -0.21 -15.24 18.02
CA VAL A 124 -0.56 -16.20 16.96
C VAL A 124 -1.88 -16.94 17.24
N ASP A 125 -2.15 -17.29 18.49
CA ASP A 125 -3.38 -17.98 18.88
C ASP A 125 -4.64 -17.18 18.58
N GLU A 126 -4.60 -15.86 18.81
CA GLU A 126 -5.71 -14.96 18.51
C GLU A 126 -5.96 -14.90 16.99
N LEU A 127 -4.90 -14.84 16.19
CA LEU A 127 -5.02 -14.87 14.73
C LEU A 127 -5.56 -16.22 14.24
N ARG A 128 -5.08 -17.32 14.79
CA ARG A 128 -5.54 -18.67 14.44
C ARG A 128 -7.04 -18.83 14.70
N GLU A 129 -7.51 -18.35 15.84
CA GLU A 129 -8.93 -18.41 16.18
C GLU A 129 -9.76 -17.58 15.20
N VAL A 130 -9.35 -16.33 14.91
CA VAL A 130 -10.06 -15.42 14.02
C VAL A 130 -10.11 -15.94 12.59
N PHE A 131 -9.02 -16.52 12.09
CA PHE A 131 -8.90 -16.96 10.68
C PHE A 131 -9.08 -18.47 10.48
N GLY A 132 -9.45 -19.21 11.54
CA GLY A 132 -9.75 -20.63 11.47
C GLY A 132 -8.53 -21.50 11.13
N VAL A 133 -7.33 -21.09 11.55
CA VAL A 133 -6.10 -21.87 11.32
C VAL A 133 -6.04 -23.03 12.32
N THR A 134 -6.13 -24.26 11.82
CA THR A 134 -6.20 -25.48 12.64
C THR A 134 -4.96 -26.34 12.58
N GLY A 135 -4.01 -26.01 11.75
CA GLY A 135 -2.78 -26.80 11.56
C GLY A 135 -1.72 -26.06 10.72
N TYR A 136 -0.58 -26.70 10.54
CA TYR A 136 0.60 -26.17 9.86
C TYR A 136 1.07 -27.11 8.74
N PRO A 137 1.51 -26.57 7.58
CA PRO A 137 1.39 -25.16 7.20
C PRO A 137 -0.06 -24.79 6.86
N THR A 138 -0.42 -23.54 7.07
CA THR A 138 -1.64 -22.95 6.53
C THR A 138 -1.31 -21.62 5.88
N GLY A 139 -1.68 -21.46 4.62
CA GLY A 139 -1.58 -20.20 3.89
C GLY A 139 -2.92 -19.50 3.82
N THR A 140 -2.91 -18.16 3.90
CA THR A 140 -4.08 -17.34 3.57
C THR A 140 -3.76 -16.29 2.54
N ILE A 141 -4.74 -16.00 1.67
CA ILE A 141 -4.65 -14.94 0.66
C ILE A 141 -5.57 -13.81 1.10
N ASN A 142 -4.99 -12.62 1.33
CA ASN A 142 -5.72 -11.41 1.75
C ASN A 142 -6.59 -11.61 3.00
N ARG A 143 -6.27 -12.56 3.87
CA ARG A 143 -7.08 -12.95 5.06
C ARG A 143 -8.53 -13.37 4.75
N THR A 144 -8.86 -13.58 3.51
CA THR A 144 -10.23 -13.91 3.07
C THR A 144 -10.36 -15.31 2.52
N THR A 145 -9.26 -15.89 2.06
CA THR A 145 -9.26 -17.17 1.36
C THR A 145 -8.11 -18.03 1.87
N ASN A 146 -8.42 -19.26 2.26
CA ASN A 146 -7.36 -20.23 2.57
C ASN A 146 -6.66 -20.65 1.28
N TRP A 147 -5.33 -20.58 1.26
CA TRP A 147 -4.53 -21.13 0.18
C TRP A 147 -4.37 -22.63 0.40
N LEU A 148 -5.07 -23.40 -0.40
CA LEU A 148 -5.19 -24.85 -0.19
C LEU A 148 -3.87 -25.59 -0.42
N ALA A 149 -3.73 -26.76 0.18
CA ALA A 149 -2.51 -27.55 0.31
C ALA A 149 -1.75 -27.90 -0.97
N THR A 150 -2.30 -27.69 -2.17
CA THR A 150 -1.52 -27.70 -3.42
C THR A 150 -0.75 -26.41 -3.63
N TYR A 151 -1.11 -25.34 -2.89
CA TYR A 151 -0.50 -24.02 -2.94
C TYR A 151 -0.24 -23.55 -4.37
N ASN A 152 -1.30 -23.60 -5.20
CA ASN A 152 -1.18 -23.25 -6.62
C ASN A 152 -0.89 -21.73 -6.76
N PRO A 153 0.23 -21.32 -7.38
CA PRO A 153 0.55 -19.91 -7.61
C PRO A 153 -0.55 -19.15 -8.37
N GLU A 154 -1.28 -19.82 -9.26
CA GLU A 154 -2.38 -19.21 -10.04
C GLU A 154 -3.44 -18.57 -9.14
N ASP A 155 -3.75 -19.18 -7.98
CA ASP A 155 -4.75 -18.66 -7.05
C ASP A 155 -4.38 -17.25 -6.53
N VAL A 156 -3.09 -16.97 -6.43
CA VAL A 156 -2.55 -15.67 -6.03
C VAL A 156 -2.46 -14.72 -7.21
N LEU A 157 -1.94 -15.21 -8.35
CA LEU A 157 -1.71 -14.40 -9.54
C LEU A 157 -3.00 -13.84 -10.13
N LEU A 158 -4.11 -14.57 -10.03
CA LEU A 158 -5.44 -14.10 -10.46
C LEU A 158 -5.92 -12.86 -9.68
N MET A 159 -5.42 -12.66 -8.46
CA MET A 159 -5.77 -11.49 -7.64
C MET A 159 -4.74 -10.38 -7.74
N ALA A 160 -3.48 -10.73 -7.98
CA ALA A 160 -2.39 -9.78 -8.06
C ALA A 160 -2.52 -8.85 -9.28
N CYS A 161 -2.09 -7.61 -9.14
CA CYS A 161 -2.11 -6.61 -10.21
C CYS A 161 -3.49 -6.32 -10.83
N THR A 162 -4.59 -6.73 -10.18
CA THR A 162 -5.94 -6.34 -10.60
C THR A 162 -6.24 -4.90 -10.18
N ASP A 163 -7.16 -4.25 -10.90
CA ASP A 163 -7.61 -2.91 -10.52
C ASP A 163 -8.30 -2.93 -9.15
N THR A 164 -8.11 -1.87 -8.39
CA THR A 164 -8.79 -1.66 -7.12
C THR A 164 -9.20 -0.19 -6.99
N ASN A 165 -10.21 0.08 -6.18
CA ASN A 165 -10.66 1.43 -5.85
C ASN A 165 -9.95 2.05 -4.64
N LEU A 166 -8.90 1.40 -4.15
CA LEU A 166 -8.17 1.76 -2.94
C LEU A 166 -6.69 1.85 -3.23
N ALA A 167 -6.07 2.96 -2.83
CA ALA A 167 -4.62 3.09 -2.76
C ALA A 167 -4.16 3.28 -1.31
N ILE A 168 -3.01 2.72 -1.00
CA ILE A 168 -2.34 2.90 0.29
C ILE A 168 -0.92 3.43 0.02
N ALA A 169 -0.56 4.50 0.70
CA ALA A 169 0.81 4.97 0.78
C ALA A 169 1.31 4.83 2.21
N ILE A 170 2.55 4.40 2.37
CA ILE A 170 3.18 4.22 3.68
C ILE A 170 4.48 5.01 3.68
N ASN A 171 4.64 5.84 4.69
CA ASN A 171 5.87 6.53 4.99
C ASN A 171 6.33 6.16 6.40
N SER A 172 7.61 5.95 6.62
CA SER A 172 8.14 5.58 7.93
C SER A 172 9.47 6.27 8.21
N GLU A 173 9.61 6.71 9.44
CA GLU A 173 10.83 7.34 9.93
C GLU A 173 11.24 6.71 11.27
N LEU A 174 12.50 6.32 11.37
CA LEU A 174 13.09 5.82 12.60
C LEU A 174 14.00 6.90 13.18
N SER A 175 13.68 7.38 14.37
CA SER A 175 14.50 8.39 15.06
C SER A 175 15.78 7.79 15.66
N ASP A 176 16.75 8.64 15.96
CA ASP A 176 17.98 8.26 16.68
C ASP A 176 17.70 7.70 18.10
N THR A 177 16.51 7.91 18.63
CA THR A 177 16.03 7.39 19.91
C THR A 177 15.28 6.06 19.81
N ASN A 178 15.32 5.41 18.64
CA ASN A 178 14.60 4.18 18.30
C ASN A 178 13.06 4.32 18.36
N GLU A 179 12.54 5.50 18.12
CA GLU A 179 11.12 5.72 17.94
C GLU A 179 10.79 5.57 16.43
N LEU A 180 9.88 4.65 16.13
CA LEU A 180 9.37 4.43 14.78
C LEU A 180 8.04 5.18 14.61
N VAL A 181 8.03 6.16 13.71
CA VAL A 181 6.82 6.82 13.25
C VAL A 181 6.40 6.21 11.92
N VAL A 182 5.15 5.78 11.81
CA VAL A 182 4.57 5.24 10.57
C VAL A 182 3.36 6.07 10.22
N GLU A 183 3.40 6.71 9.06
CA GLU A 183 2.29 7.44 8.47
C GLU A 183 1.67 6.60 7.35
N VAL A 184 0.36 6.39 7.41
CA VAL A 184 -0.37 5.63 6.40
C VAL A 184 -1.46 6.51 5.82
N GLU A 185 -1.38 6.78 4.52
CA GLU A 185 -2.42 7.44 3.77
C GLU A 185 -3.25 6.40 3.01
N VAL A 186 -4.57 6.48 3.16
CA VAL A 186 -5.52 5.59 2.48
C VAL A 186 -6.45 6.45 1.64
N VAL A 187 -6.46 6.22 0.33
CA VAL A 187 -7.30 6.98 -0.61
C VAL A 187 -8.23 6.01 -1.34
N TYR A 188 -9.52 6.32 -1.31
CA TYR A 188 -10.56 5.56 -2.00
C TYR A 188 -11.02 6.32 -3.26
N GLU A 189 -11.24 5.60 -4.37
CA GLU A 189 -11.80 6.20 -5.59
C GLU A 189 -13.26 6.60 -5.39
N ASP A 190 -14.06 5.73 -4.73
CA ASP A 190 -15.51 5.90 -4.56
C ASP A 190 -15.94 6.06 -3.07
N GLY A 191 -14.99 6.34 -2.19
CA GLY A 191 -15.21 6.41 -0.74
C GLY A 191 -15.02 5.08 -0.03
N SER A 192 -14.84 5.15 1.31
CA SER A 192 -14.63 3.97 2.15
C SER A 192 -15.90 3.17 2.35
N MET A 193 -15.76 1.84 2.48
CA MET A 193 -16.87 0.98 2.90
C MET A 193 -16.99 0.93 4.42
N SER A 194 -18.22 0.84 4.91
CA SER A 194 -18.47 0.68 6.34
C SER A 194 -17.85 -0.64 6.83
N GLY A 195 -16.99 -0.54 7.83
CA GLY A 195 -16.33 -1.71 8.43
C GLY A 195 -14.92 -1.99 7.93
N ASP A 196 -14.40 -1.20 6.98
CA ASP A 196 -12.98 -1.28 6.60
C ASP A 196 -12.08 -1.07 7.82
N LYS A 197 -11.01 -1.85 7.88
CA LYS A 197 -10.00 -1.77 8.95
C LYS A 197 -8.62 -1.67 8.35
N LEU A 198 -7.82 -0.75 8.88
CA LEU A 198 -6.40 -0.70 8.60
C LEU A 198 -5.67 -1.66 9.54
N VAL A 199 -4.84 -2.53 8.98
CA VAL A 199 -3.93 -3.39 9.73
C VAL A 199 -2.51 -3.07 9.30
N VAL A 200 -1.64 -2.84 10.26
CA VAL A 200 -0.22 -2.55 10.01
C VAL A 200 0.61 -3.68 10.62
N TYR A 201 1.52 -4.26 9.83
CA TYR A 201 2.51 -5.21 10.29
C TYR A 201 3.88 -4.57 10.36
N LEU A 202 4.58 -4.81 11.46
CA LEU A 202 6.02 -4.63 11.54
C LEU A 202 6.67 -6.00 11.34
N LEU A 203 7.47 -6.14 10.30
CA LEU A 203 8.11 -7.39 9.92
C LEU A 203 9.62 -7.30 10.14
N GLU A 204 10.21 -8.37 10.64
CA GLU A 204 11.64 -8.60 10.60
C GLU A 204 11.98 -9.43 9.35
N SER A 205 13.06 -9.09 8.67
CA SER A 205 13.49 -9.78 7.45
C SER A 205 14.96 -10.20 7.55
N GLY A 206 15.30 -11.28 6.85
CA GLY A 206 16.68 -11.81 6.84
C GLY A 206 17.05 -12.62 8.08
N VAL A 207 16.08 -13.17 8.78
CA VAL A 207 16.22 -14.03 9.96
C VAL A 207 16.36 -15.50 9.58
#